data_b57373d2e4a0a66c110d64c957d959c1
#
_entry.id   b57373d2e4a0a66c110d64c957d959c1
#
_cell.length_a   1.000
_cell.length_b   1.000
_cell.length_c   1.000
_cell.angle_alpha   90.00
_cell.angle_beta   90.00
_cell.angle_gamma   90.00
#
_symmetry.space_group_name_H-M   'P 1'
#
loop_
_entity.id
_entity.type
_entity.pdbx_description
1 polymer ?
#
loop_
_entity_poly.entity_id
_entity_poly.type
_entity_poly.pdbx_seq_one_letter_code
_entity_poly.pdbx_strand_id
1 'polypeptide(L)'
;MSKYPVDLITILGPTASGKTPFAAHLAHTLGDAEIISADSRMVYRGMTIGSGKDLDDYTVDGEQVPYHLIDICEPGYRFNVYEFQCAFQNAYMDITARHRMPIMCGGTGLYIESVLKSYELGQVRFPERKSLTIGLKIDRDLRREKITRRLKARLEEGMIEEVQTLLKTVSAERLIRYGLEYKYVTLYCIGQ
;
A
#
# COMPACT_ATOMS: atom_id res chain seq x y z
N MET A 1 -22.27 3.70 -17.74
CA MET A 1 -21.62 5.03 -17.51
C MET A 1 -21.32 5.15 -16.03
N SER A 2 -20.13 5.65 -15.68
CA SER A 2 -19.75 5.86 -14.27
C SER A 2 -20.74 6.84 -13.62
N LYS A 3 -21.16 6.54 -12.38
CA LYS A 3 -21.96 7.43 -11.51
C LYS A 3 -21.19 8.72 -11.16
N TYR A 4 -19.87 8.66 -11.25
CA TYR A 4 -18.96 9.73 -10.84
C TYR A 4 -18.35 10.45 -12.04
N PRO A 5 -17.95 11.72 -11.89
CA PRO A 5 -17.32 12.49 -12.97
C PRO A 5 -15.87 12.06 -13.27
N VAL A 6 -15.33 11.13 -12.48
CA VAL A 6 -13.98 10.57 -12.59
C VAL A 6 -14.02 9.05 -12.59
N ASP A 7 -13.00 8.42 -13.14
CA ASP A 7 -12.88 6.97 -13.28
C ASP A 7 -11.95 6.35 -12.23
N LEU A 8 -11.14 7.18 -11.57
CA LEU A 8 -10.19 6.79 -10.54
C LEU A 8 -10.00 7.93 -9.54
N ILE A 9 -10.02 7.61 -8.24
CA ILE A 9 -9.55 8.53 -7.20
C ILE A 9 -8.18 8.03 -6.73
N THR A 10 -7.20 8.94 -6.65
CA THR A 10 -5.85 8.64 -6.16
C THR A 10 -5.57 9.41 -4.89
N ILE A 11 -5.26 8.69 -3.80
CA ILE A 11 -4.90 9.28 -2.50
C ILE A 11 -3.42 9.01 -2.26
N LEU A 12 -2.64 10.09 -2.18
CA LEU A 12 -1.21 10.03 -1.98
C LEU A 12 -0.76 10.97 -0.83
N GLY A 13 0.42 10.71 -0.31
CA GLY A 13 1.01 11.51 0.76
C GLY A 13 2.16 10.76 1.43
N PRO A 14 2.94 11.43 2.30
CA PRO A 14 4.07 10.83 2.96
C PRO A 14 3.62 9.75 3.98
N THR A 15 4.59 8.98 4.47
CA THR A 15 4.38 8.05 5.60
C THR A 15 3.80 8.80 6.80
N ALA A 16 2.87 8.16 7.52
CA ALA A 16 2.17 8.68 8.70
C ALA A 16 1.26 9.90 8.45
N SER A 17 0.85 10.15 7.19
CA SER A 17 -0.10 11.23 6.86
C SER A 17 -1.58 10.84 7.05
N GLY A 18 -1.90 9.58 7.36
CA GLY A 18 -3.28 9.11 7.51
C GLY A 18 -3.98 8.75 6.19
N LYS A 19 -3.21 8.37 5.16
CA LYS A 19 -3.78 8.01 3.85
C LYS A 19 -4.80 6.90 3.91
N THR A 20 -4.48 5.78 4.58
CA THR A 20 -5.32 4.59 4.64
C THR A 20 -6.64 4.87 5.34
N PRO A 21 -6.67 5.41 6.58
CA PRO A 21 -7.93 5.80 7.21
C PRO A 21 -8.75 6.78 6.37
N PHE A 22 -8.11 7.77 5.75
CA PHE A 22 -8.81 8.71 4.88
C PHE A 22 -9.43 8.02 3.67
N ALA A 23 -8.70 7.09 3.02
CA ALA A 23 -9.21 6.32 1.89
C ALA A 23 -10.38 5.42 2.30
N ALA A 24 -10.29 4.77 3.46
CA ALA A 24 -11.33 3.91 3.99
C ALA A 24 -12.61 4.70 4.30
N HIS A 25 -12.50 5.82 5.00
CA HIS A 25 -13.66 6.69 5.27
C HIS A 25 -14.28 7.24 3.98
N LEU A 26 -13.47 7.63 3.00
CA LEU A 26 -13.99 8.08 1.71
C LEU A 26 -14.74 6.94 0.99
N ALA A 27 -14.16 5.74 0.94
CA ALA A 27 -14.79 4.59 0.30
C ALA A 27 -16.10 4.19 1.00
N HIS A 28 -16.11 4.18 2.34
CA HIS A 28 -17.29 3.91 3.14
C HIS A 28 -18.40 4.97 2.89
N THR A 29 -18.04 6.26 2.87
CA THR A 29 -18.98 7.36 2.60
C THR A 29 -19.58 7.27 1.19
N LEU A 30 -18.81 6.84 0.18
CA LEU A 30 -19.30 6.63 -1.18
C LEU A 30 -20.23 5.41 -1.27
N GLY A 31 -20.06 4.40 -0.42
CA GLY A 31 -20.85 3.17 -0.31
C GLY A 31 -20.57 2.13 -1.40
N ASP A 32 -20.05 2.55 -2.54
CA ASP A 32 -19.75 1.71 -3.71
C ASP A 32 -18.31 1.88 -4.20
N ALA A 33 -17.35 2.00 -3.28
CA ALA A 33 -15.95 2.16 -3.61
C ALA A 33 -15.08 1.04 -2.99
N GLU A 34 -13.94 0.78 -3.62
CA GLU A 34 -12.94 -0.20 -3.16
C GLU A 34 -11.53 0.36 -3.30
N ILE A 35 -10.64 -0.05 -2.40
CA ILE A 35 -9.29 0.49 -2.33
C ILE A 35 -8.31 -0.45 -3.05
N ILE A 36 -7.45 0.12 -3.90
CA ILE A 36 -6.30 -0.57 -4.49
C ILE A 36 -5.04 -0.03 -3.84
N SER A 37 -4.34 -0.87 -3.08
CA SER A 37 -3.10 -0.47 -2.41
C SER A 37 -1.98 -0.23 -3.41
N ALA A 38 -1.32 0.93 -3.32
CA ALA A 38 -0.11 1.29 -4.06
C ALA A 38 1.10 1.41 -3.12
N ASP A 39 1.25 0.45 -2.20
CA ASP A 39 2.41 0.30 -1.32
C ASP A 39 3.20 -0.96 -1.68
N SER A 40 4.50 -0.78 -2.00
CA SER A 40 5.37 -1.86 -2.47
C SER A 40 5.76 -2.88 -1.41
N ARG A 41 5.43 -2.66 -0.14
CA ARG A 41 5.68 -3.61 0.95
C ARG A 41 4.43 -4.36 1.39
N MET A 42 3.26 -3.75 1.27
CA MET A 42 2.00 -4.40 1.63
C MET A 42 1.64 -5.59 0.74
N VAL A 43 2.26 -5.72 -0.43
CA VAL A 43 2.04 -6.85 -1.35
C VAL A 43 2.53 -8.20 -0.80
N TYR A 44 3.46 -8.19 0.17
CA TYR A 44 4.08 -9.42 0.70
C TYR A 44 3.32 -10.00 1.88
N ARG A 45 2.99 -11.30 1.81
CA ARG A 45 2.37 -12.05 2.92
C ARG A 45 3.31 -12.14 4.12
N GLY A 46 2.75 -12.06 5.34
CA GLY A 46 3.51 -12.18 6.58
C GLY A 46 4.48 -11.03 6.87
N MET A 47 4.53 -10.00 6.03
CA MET A 47 5.22 -8.74 6.29
C MET A 47 4.19 -7.71 6.79
N THR A 48 3.76 -7.83 8.03
CA THR A 48 2.62 -7.10 8.60
C THR A 48 3.07 -5.91 9.44
N ILE A 49 3.80 -6.19 10.51
CA ILE A 49 4.21 -5.18 11.49
C ILE A 49 5.18 -4.17 10.86
N GLY A 50 6.27 -4.66 10.28
CA GLY A 50 7.30 -3.80 9.68
C GLY A 50 6.83 -3.03 8.44
N SER A 51 5.86 -3.53 7.68
CA SER A 51 5.30 -2.81 6.53
C SER A 51 4.26 -1.76 6.90
N GLY A 52 3.69 -1.87 8.11
CA GLY A 52 2.55 -1.05 8.54
C GLY A 52 1.26 -1.40 7.84
N LYS A 53 1.04 -2.67 7.71
CA LYS A 53 -0.18 -3.24 7.18
C LYS A 53 -1.26 -3.28 8.28
N ASP A 54 -1.69 -2.10 8.69
CA ASP A 54 -2.71 -1.94 9.73
C ASP A 54 -4.08 -2.20 9.07
N LEU A 55 -4.51 -3.47 9.01
CA LEU A 55 -5.75 -3.86 8.31
C LEU A 55 -7.01 -3.32 8.98
N ASP A 56 -6.95 -3.00 10.26
CA ASP A 56 -8.03 -2.33 10.98
C ASP A 56 -8.34 -0.94 10.43
N ASP A 57 -7.36 -0.27 9.81
CA ASP A 57 -7.55 1.00 9.11
C ASP A 57 -8.55 0.91 7.94
N TYR A 58 -8.85 -0.29 7.46
CA TYR A 58 -9.85 -0.54 6.40
C TYR A 58 -11.25 -0.84 6.96
N THR A 59 -11.43 -0.78 8.28
CA THR A 59 -12.74 -0.95 8.93
C THR A 59 -13.26 0.41 9.39
N VAL A 60 -14.45 0.78 8.93
CA VAL A 60 -15.13 2.03 9.29
C VAL A 60 -16.52 1.69 9.81
N ASP A 61 -16.86 2.17 11.00
CA ASP A 61 -18.15 1.92 11.67
C ASP A 61 -18.54 0.42 11.76
N GLY A 62 -17.52 -0.45 11.91
CA GLY A 62 -17.67 -1.91 11.98
C GLY A 62 -17.81 -2.60 10.63
N GLU A 63 -17.79 -1.88 9.52
CA GLU A 63 -17.85 -2.42 8.17
C GLU A 63 -16.46 -2.39 7.52
N GLN A 64 -16.04 -3.53 6.95
CA GLN A 64 -14.78 -3.62 6.22
C GLN A 64 -14.92 -3.07 4.81
N VAL A 65 -14.14 -2.06 4.49
CA VAL A 65 -13.98 -1.55 3.12
C VAL A 65 -13.15 -2.55 2.31
N PRO A 66 -13.64 -3.00 1.15
CA PRO A 66 -12.88 -3.91 0.30
C PRO A 66 -11.57 -3.30 -0.19
N TYR A 67 -10.48 -4.10 -0.15
CA TYR A 67 -9.17 -3.67 -0.60
C TYR A 67 -8.49 -4.74 -1.46
N HIS A 68 -7.56 -4.29 -2.31
CA HIS A 68 -6.83 -5.11 -3.27
C HIS A 68 -5.33 -4.84 -3.19
N LEU A 69 -4.51 -5.75 -3.70
CA LEU A 69 -3.05 -5.69 -3.79
C LEU A 69 -2.35 -5.68 -2.42
N ILE A 70 -2.97 -6.30 -1.44
CA ILE A 70 -2.39 -6.61 -0.14
C ILE A 70 -2.24 -8.13 -0.05
N ASP A 71 -1.10 -8.62 0.45
CA ASP A 71 -0.83 -10.06 0.62
C ASP A 71 -0.97 -10.90 -0.67
N ILE A 72 -0.49 -10.38 -1.79
CA ILE A 72 -0.62 -11.03 -3.11
C ILE A 72 0.60 -11.84 -3.53
N CYS A 73 1.73 -11.72 -2.85
CA CYS A 73 2.94 -12.50 -3.16
C CYS A 73 3.72 -12.88 -1.90
N GLU A 74 4.60 -13.87 -2.05
CA GLU A 74 5.42 -14.35 -0.94
C GLU A 74 6.63 -13.43 -0.70
N PRO A 75 7.09 -13.28 0.58
CA PRO A 75 8.32 -12.57 0.89
C PRO A 75 9.51 -13.24 0.16
N GLY A 76 10.47 -12.43 -0.27
CA GLY A 76 11.59 -12.91 -1.09
C GLY A 76 11.37 -12.77 -2.59
N TYR A 77 10.16 -12.83 -3.06
CA TYR A 77 9.82 -12.54 -4.47
C TYR A 77 10.17 -11.10 -4.85
N ARG A 78 10.56 -10.87 -6.12
CA ARG A 78 10.94 -9.54 -6.63
C ARG A 78 9.76 -8.90 -7.37
N PHE A 79 8.71 -8.58 -6.62
CA PHE A 79 7.55 -7.87 -7.20
C PHE A 79 7.98 -6.49 -7.72
N ASN A 80 7.75 -6.25 -8.99
CA ASN A 80 8.22 -5.05 -9.70
C ASN A 80 7.06 -4.17 -10.20
N VAL A 81 7.41 -3.02 -10.78
CA VAL A 81 6.41 -2.04 -11.23
C VAL A 81 5.55 -2.55 -12.39
N TYR A 82 6.07 -3.41 -13.25
CA TYR A 82 5.27 -4.02 -14.32
C TYR A 82 4.23 -4.98 -13.75
N GLU A 83 4.62 -5.83 -12.80
CA GLU A 83 3.69 -6.73 -12.12
C GLU A 83 2.64 -5.95 -11.33
N PHE A 84 3.04 -4.82 -10.70
CA PHE A 84 2.10 -3.91 -10.07
C PHE A 84 1.08 -3.37 -11.08
N GLN A 85 1.52 -2.93 -12.26
CA GLN A 85 0.60 -2.44 -13.30
C GLN A 85 -0.39 -3.51 -13.74
N CYS A 86 0.08 -4.75 -13.95
CA CYS A 86 -0.79 -5.88 -14.30
C CYS A 86 -1.84 -6.14 -13.21
N ALA A 87 -1.39 -6.22 -11.95
CA ALA A 87 -2.26 -6.46 -10.81
C ALA A 87 -3.25 -5.30 -10.59
N PHE A 88 -2.78 -4.06 -10.73
CA PHE A 88 -3.63 -2.87 -10.65
C PHE A 88 -4.70 -2.89 -11.74
N GLN A 89 -4.33 -3.17 -12.99
CA GLN A 89 -5.28 -3.23 -14.10
C GLN A 89 -6.36 -4.28 -13.88
N ASN A 90 -5.99 -5.46 -13.39
CA ASN A 90 -6.95 -6.53 -13.09
C ASN A 90 -7.93 -6.11 -11.98
N ALA A 91 -7.42 -5.55 -10.88
CA ALA A 91 -8.26 -5.05 -9.79
C ALA A 91 -9.17 -3.90 -10.27
N TYR A 92 -8.63 -2.95 -11.03
CA TYR A 92 -9.38 -1.84 -11.58
C TYR A 92 -10.54 -2.32 -12.47
N MET A 93 -10.27 -3.28 -13.38
CA MET A 93 -11.29 -3.84 -14.28
C MET A 93 -12.36 -4.59 -13.50
N ASP A 94 -11.99 -5.37 -12.49
CA ASP A 94 -12.93 -6.10 -11.65
C ASP A 94 -13.86 -5.14 -10.88
N ILE A 95 -13.30 -4.11 -10.24
CA ILE A 95 -14.05 -3.10 -9.50
C ILE A 95 -15.03 -2.37 -10.42
N THR A 96 -14.55 -1.91 -11.58
CA THR A 96 -15.37 -1.14 -12.53
C THR A 96 -16.45 -1.99 -13.21
N ALA A 97 -16.18 -3.28 -13.47
CA ALA A 97 -17.18 -4.22 -13.98
C ALA A 97 -18.36 -4.41 -12.99
N ARG A 98 -18.10 -4.27 -11.70
CA ARG A 98 -19.12 -4.26 -10.64
C ARG A 98 -19.74 -2.88 -10.40
N HIS A 99 -19.48 -1.91 -11.28
CA HIS A 99 -19.94 -0.52 -11.18
C HIS A 99 -19.50 0.20 -9.89
N ARG A 100 -18.37 -0.21 -9.30
CA ARG A 100 -17.82 0.40 -8.09
C ARG A 100 -16.70 1.38 -8.44
N MET A 101 -16.43 2.34 -7.55
CA MET A 101 -15.38 3.35 -7.70
C MET A 101 -14.03 2.80 -7.20
N PRO A 102 -13.00 2.69 -8.06
CA PRO A 102 -11.66 2.36 -7.60
C PRO A 102 -10.98 3.57 -6.95
N ILE A 103 -10.37 3.35 -5.77
CA ILE A 103 -9.56 4.32 -5.05
C ILE A 103 -8.14 3.77 -4.93
N MET A 104 -7.19 4.31 -5.67
CA MET A 104 -5.77 3.98 -5.50
C MET A 104 -5.20 4.74 -4.31
N CYS A 105 -4.69 4.02 -3.31
CA CYS A 105 -4.14 4.60 -2.09
C CYS A 105 -2.73 4.09 -1.80
N GLY A 106 -1.75 4.98 -1.63
CA GLY A 106 -0.41 4.52 -1.28
C GLY A 106 0.66 5.59 -1.18
N GLY A 107 1.88 5.11 -0.94
CA GLY A 107 3.07 5.95 -0.79
C GLY A 107 4.21 5.61 -1.76
N THR A 108 4.07 4.56 -2.57
CA THR A 108 5.10 4.18 -3.55
C THR A 108 4.96 5.01 -4.82
N GLY A 109 5.72 6.10 -4.90
CA GLY A 109 5.63 7.09 -5.99
C GLY A 109 5.72 6.47 -7.38
N LEU A 110 6.67 5.53 -7.61
CA LEU A 110 6.82 4.85 -8.90
C LEU A 110 5.56 4.06 -9.30
N TYR A 111 4.87 3.41 -8.35
CA TYR A 111 3.64 2.69 -8.64
C TYR A 111 2.52 3.64 -9.06
N ILE A 112 2.32 4.69 -8.27
CA ILE A 112 1.30 5.71 -8.53
C ILE A 112 1.57 6.39 -9.87
N GLU A 113 2.81 6.80 -10.10
CA GLU A 113 3.22 7.49 -11.32
C GLU A 113 3.05 6.61 -12.56
N SER A 114 3.39 5.31 -12.46
CA SER A 114 3.26 4.37 -13.57
C SER A 114 1.80 4.20 -14.04
N VAL A 115 0.84 4.33 -13.12
CA VAL A 115 -0.60 4.29 -13.42
C VAL A 115 -1.09 5.62 -13.96
N LEU A 116 -0.76 6.74 -13.29
CA LEU A 116 -1.27 8.06 -13.66
C LEU A 116 -0.70 8.57 -15.00
N LYS A 117 0.56 8.25 -15.28
CA LYS A 117 1.21 8.60 -16.55
C LYS A 117 1.13 7.49 -17.60
N SER A 118 0.40 6.42 -17.30
CA SER A 118 0.19 5.28 -18.21
C SER A 118 1.51 4.78 -18.82
N TYR A 119 2.50 4.45 -17.97
CA TYR A 119 3.78 3.94 -18.45
C TYR A 119 3.57 2.67 -19.29
N GLU A 120 4.06 2.68 -20.51
CA GLU A 120 4.02 1.53 -21.42
C GLU A 120 5.09 0.50 -21.02
N LEU A 121 4.80 -0.27 -19.98
CA LEU A 121 5.64 -1.38 -19.56
C LEU A 121 5.06 -2.69 -20.14
N GLY A 122 5.77 -3.28 -21.09
CA GLY A 122 5.33 -4.50 -21.75
C GLY A 122 4.05 -4.30 -22.58
N GLN A 123 3.04 -5.16 -22.38
CA GLN A 123 1.78 -5.12 -23.13
C GLN A 123 0.63 -4.45 -22.37
N VAL A 124 0.88 -3.93 -21.18
CA VAL A 124 -0.17 -3.27 -20.38
C VAL A 124 -0.47 -1.92 -21.00
N ARG A 125 -1.69 -1.78 -21.51
CA ARG A 125 -2.22 -0.50 -21.98
C ARG A 125 -3.29 -0.03 -21.02
N PHE A 126 -3.10 1.16 -20.49
CA PHE A 126 -4.11 1.82 -19.69
C PHE A 126 -5.01 2.66 -20.62
N PRO A 127 -6.33 2.44 -20.62
CA PRO A 127 -7.23 3.37 -21.30
C PRO A 127 -7.11 4.76 -20.66
N GLU A 128 -7.38 5.79 -21.42
CA GLU A 128 -7.45 7.15 -20.89
C GLU A 128 -8.50 7.22 -19.78
N ARG A 129 -8.11 7.79 -18.63
CA ARG A 129 -8.94 7.85 -17.41
C ARG A 129 -8.97 9.25 -16.87
N LYS A 130 -10.17 9.68 -16.50
CA LYS A 130 -10.32 10.89 -15.70
C LYS A 130 -10.00 10.54 -14.25
N SER A 131 -8.89 11.04 -13.70
CA SER A 131 -8.51 10.79 -12.33
C SER A 131 -8.56 12.05 -11.47
N LEU A 132 -9.05 11.91 -10.23
CA LEU A 132 -8.93 12.91 -9.17
C LEU A 132 -7.79 12.52 -8.25
N THR A 133 -6.80 13.39 -8.09
CA THR A 133 -5.69 13.15 -7.18
C THR A 133 -5.80 14.03 -5.94
N ILE A 134 -5.80 13.39 -4.77
CA ILE A 134 -5.87 14.02 -3.44
C ILE A 134 -4.53 13.80 -2.74
N GLY A 135 -3.80 14.87 -2.48
CA GLY A 135 -2.54 14.84 -1.75
C GLY A 135 -2.75 15.19 -0.28
N LEU A 136 -2.38 14.27 0.64
CA LEU A 136 -2.41 14.56 2.07
C LEU A 136 -1.11 15.23 2.51
N LYS A 137 -1.22 16.38 3.14
CA LYS A 137 -0.10 17.13 3.72
C LYS A 137 -0.13 16.98 5.24
N ILE A 138 1.03 16.81 5.83
CA ILE A 138 1.23 16.76 7.28
C ILE A 138 2.43 17.64 7.62
N ASP A 139 2.36 18.31 8.74
CA ASP A 139 3.49 19.05 9.28
C ASP A 139 4.69 18.13 9.54
N ARG A 140 5.92 18.65 9.34
CA ARG A 140 7.14 17.84 9.43
C ARG A 140 7.38 17.30 10.84
N ASP A 141 7.19 18.12 11.86
CA ASP A 141 7.50 17.74 13.24
C ASP A 141 6.44 16.77 13.77
N LEU A 142 5.17 17.03 13.49
CA LEU A 142 4.08 16.09 13.78
C LEU A 142 4.27 14.76 13.06
N ARG A 143 4.77 14.76 11.82
CA ARG A 143 5.07 13.53 11.08
C ARG A 143 6.19 12.72 11.73
N ARG A 144 7.26 13.40 12.18
CA ARG A 144 8.38 12.75 12.87
C ARG A 144 7.94 12.11 14.19
N GLU A 145 7.13 12.84 14.96
CA GLU A 145 6.54 12.31 16.20
C GLU A 145 5.70 11.06 15.95
N LYS A 146 4.78 11.12 14.97
CA LYS A 146 3.95 9.97 14.60
C LYS A 146 4.78 8.76 14.13
N ILE A 147 5.83 8.98 13.33
CA ILE A 147 6.74 7.91 12.87
C ILE A 147 7.46 7.30 14.07
N THR A 148 8.00 8.11 14.98
CA THR A 148 8.71 7.62 16.17
C THR A 148 7.79 6.81 17.08
N ARG A 149 6.59 7.32 17.36
CA ARG A 149 5.60 6.61 18.19
C ARG A 149 5.21 5.26 17.56
N ARG A 150 4.94 5.25 16.26
CA ARG A 150 4.60 4.03 15.53
C ARG A 150 5.74 3.01 15.52
N LEU A 151 6.98 3.45 15.34
CA LEU A 151 8.15 2.55 15.38
C LEU A 151 8.29 1.89 16.76
N LYS A 152 8.13 2.65 17.85
CA LYS A 152 8.17 2.10 19.22
C LYS A 152 7.08 1.05 19.43
N ALA A 153 5.83 1.39 19.08
CA ALA A 153 4.72 0.44 19.20
C ALA A 153 4.98 -0.86 18.42
N ARG A 154 5.49 -0.78 17.20
CA ARG A 154 5.81 -1.96 16.39
C ARG A 154 6.91 -2.84 16.98
N LEU A 155 7.91 -2.26 17.62
CA LEU A 155 8.92 -3.02 18.34
C LEU A 155 8.30 -3.81 19.50
N GLU A 156 7.33 -3.22 20.20
CA GLU A 156 6.58 -3.87 21.28
C GLU A 156 5.58 -4.92 20.75
N GLU A 157 5.04 -4.74 19.56
CA GLU A 157 4.12 -5.65 18.86
C GLU A 157 4.80 -6.90 18.28
N GLY A 158 6.14 -7.00 18.32
CA GLY A 158 6.87 -8.17 17.85
C GLY A 158 7.51 -8.03 16.47
N MET A 159 7.92 -6.82 16.07
CA MET A 159 8.58 -6.60 14.77
C MET A 159 9.91 -7.34 14.65
N ILE A 160 10.62 -7.55 15.76
CA ILE A 160 11.88 -8.33 15.76
C ILE A 160 11.57 -9.80 15.47
N GLU A 161 10.57 -10.36 16.12
CA GLU A 161 10.11 -11.74 15.94
C GLU A 161 9.57 -11.99 14.51
N GLU A 162 8.89 -11.01 13.93
CA GLU A 162 8.47 -11.07 12.51
C GLU A 162 9.70 -11.21 11.60
N VAL A 163 10.73 -10.37 11.78
CA VAL A 163 11.95 -10.43 10.97
C VAL A 163 12.73 -11.73 11.21
N GLN A 164 12.83 -12.21 12.44
CA GLN A 164 13.45 -13.51 12.76
C GLN A 164 12.72 -14.67 12.07
N THR A 165 11.41 -14.58 11.99
CA THR A 165 10.60 -15.59 11.29
C THR A 165 10.83 -15.53 9.78
N LEU A 166 10.86 -14.33 9.20
CA LEU A 166 11.16 -14.13 7.78
C LEU A 166 12.57 -14.61 7.41
N LEU A 167 13.57 -14.45 8.29
CA LEU A 167 14.93 -14.91 8.07
C LEU A 167 15.05 -16.45 7.95
N LYS A 168 14.05 -17.21 8.36
CA LYS A 168 14.04 -18.68 8.15
C LYS A 168 13.82 -19.06 6.69
N THR A 169 13.22 -18.20 5.88
CA THR A 169 12.82 -18.48 4.49
C THR A 169 13.31 -17.45 3.48
N VAL A 170 13.70 -16.26 3.94
CA VAL A 170 14.14 -15.14 3.11
C VAL A 170 15.57 -14.75 3.50
N SER A 171 16.46 -14.56 2.53
CA SER A 171 17.83 -14.14 2.81
C SER A 171 17.89 -12.75 3.47
N ALA A 172 18.87 -12.56 4.37
CA ALA A 172 19.10 -11.27 5.03
C ALA A 172 19.31 -10.14 4.01
N GLU A 173 20.07 -10.42 2.93
CA GLU A 173 20.28 -9.46 1.84
C GLU A 173 18.95 -8.99 1.23
N ARG A 174 18.00 -9.92 1.05
CA ARG A 174 16.69 -9.60 0.49
C ARG A 174 15.85 -8.75 1.44
N LEU A 175 15.83 -9.07 2.73
CA LEU A 175 15.14 -8.30 3.76
C LEU A 175 15.71 -6.89 3.89
N ILE A 176 17.05 -6.74 3.84
CA ILE A 176 17.72 -5.44 3.84
C ILE A 176 17.29 -4.59 2.65
N ARG A 177 17.07 -5.18 1.47
CA ARG A 177 16.61 -4.46 0.27
C ARG A 177 15.18 -3.93 0.37
N TYR A 178 14.33 -4.47 1.25
CA TYR A 178 13.02 -3.85 1.50
C TYR A 178 13.13 -2.48 2.18
N GLY A 179 14.29 -2.17 2.76
CA GLY A 179 14.59 -0.86 3.33
C GLY A 179 13.90 -0.59 4.66
N LEU A 180 14.05 0.63 5.16
CA LEU A 180 13.42 1.13 6.39
C LEU A 180 13.49 0.12 7.55
N GLU A 181 12.39 -0.17 8.19
CA GLU A 181 12.29 -1.04 9.38
C GLU A 181 12.93 -2.41 9.12
N TYR A 182 12.60 -3.07 8.00
CA TYR A 182 13.14 -4.39 7.65
C TYR A 182 14.66 -4.37 7.52
N LYS A 183 15.23 -3.30 6.94
CA LYS A 183 16.70 -3.17 6.85
C LYS A 183 17.34 -3.16 8.23
N TYR A 184 16.93 -2.26 9.09
CA TYR A 184 17.61 -2.05 10.37
C TYR A 184 17.35 -3.19 11.36
N VAL A 185 16.14 -3.74 11.39
CA VAL A 185 15.85 -4.90 12.24
C VAL A 185 16.56 -6.15 11.75
N THR A 186 16.69 -6.35 10.42
CA THR A 186 17.50 -7.46 9.89
C THR A 186 18.96 -7.32 10.29
N LEU A 187 19.57 -6.13 10.14
CA LEU A 187 20.96 -5.90 10.56
C LEU A 187 21.14 -6.21 12.05
N TYR A 188 20.24 -5.76 12.90
CA TYR A 188 20.24 -6.10 14.32
C TYR A 188 20.18 -7.62 14.57
N CYS A 189 19.26 -8.33 13.89
CA CYS A 189 19.08 -9.78 14.06
C CYS A 189 20.31 -10.59 13.62
N ILE A 190 21.12 -10.09 12.68
CA ILE A 190 22.35 -10.77 12.22
C ILE A 190 23.63 -10.22 12.89
N GLY A 191 23.51 -9.36 13.91
CA GLY A 191 24.63 -8.83 14.69
C GLY A 191 25.46 -7.75 13.98
N GLN A 192 24.86 -6.96 13.11
CA GLN A 192 25.49 -5.85 12.38
C GLN A 192 24.92 -4.49 12.76
#